data_ea0a8206e775cf25bcfcab3199e57d99
#
_entry.id   ea0a8206e775cf25bcfcab3199e57d99
#
_cell.length_a   1.000
_cell.length_b   1.000
_cell.length_c   1.000
_cell.angle_alpha   90.00
_cell.angle_beta   90.00
_cell.angle_gamma   90.00
#
_symmetry.space_group_name_H-M   'P 1'
#
loop_
_entity.id
_entity.type
_entity.pdbx_description
1 polymer ?
#
loop_
_entity_poly.entity_id
_entity_poly.type
_entity_poly.pdbx_seq_one_letter_code
_entity_poly.pdbx_strand_id
1 'polypeptide(L)'
;MSLKITDDNLDELDNFLRSHQDKSIDWYIFVHDKDYVEVDENCVWIKIPKSCYKVYTLWSKGLKRFVNDNDVLHVNPNLLKNLHSMSMLFRYCKIKMSSSSWDLQDDTGFYAVRAFEGTRIKGKVRDVTITSDRLDATRMFANSDVESVTFIDTKFLDMKELFLECELESVLFKNCKYTNSLAEDVSCRDIFTDSMIKRIVFVDCESKLIDSIMYTLNESDEFSDVEVYIEERNNS
;
A
#
# COMPACT_ATOMS: atom_id res chain seq x y z
N MET A 1 24.45 21.24 3.78
CA MET A 1 25.19 20.33 4.68
C MET A 1 24.16 19.40 5.28
N SER A 2 24.22 18.11 4.97
CA SER A 2 23.23 17.18 5.50
C SER A 2 23.56 16.76 6.94
N LEU A 3 22.53 16.67 7.78
CA LEU A 3 22.64 16.27 9.17
C LEU A 3 21.98 14.91 9.36
N LYS A 4 22.71 13.97 9.93
CA LYS A 4 22.17 12.64 10.24
C LYS A 4 21.53 12.65 11.61
N ILE A 5 20.24 12.26 11.66
CA ILE A 5 19.43 12.16 12.86
C ILE A 5 19.31 10.69 13.29
N THR A 6 19.58 10.43 14.56
CA THR A 6 19.43 9.14 15.23
C THR A 6 18.56 9.31 16.47
N ASP A 7 18.31 8.23 17.21
CA ASP A 7 17.52 8.31 18.45
C ASP A 7 18.17 9.23 19.50
N ASP A 8 19.49 9.45 19.42
CA ASP A 8 20.25 10.25 20.41
C ASP A 8 20.19 11.76 20.14
N ASN A 9 19.83 12.20 18.94
CA ASN A 9 19.81 13.61 18.53
C ASN A 9 18.50 14.05 17.86
N LEU A 10 17.38 13.50 18.29
CA LEU A 10 16.04 13.84 17.77
C LEU A 10 15.68 15.33 17.87
N ASP A 11 16.27 16.05 18.85
CA ASP A 11 16.06 17.49 19.01
C ASP A 11 16.53 18.29 17.78
N GLU A 12 17.53 17.79 17.07
CA GLU A 12 18.01 18.42 15.83
C GLU A 12 16.98 18.37 14.71
N LEU A 13 16.21 17.27 14.63
CA LEU A 13 15.08 17.16 13.68
C LEU A 13 13.94 18.11 14.08
N ASP A 14 13.60 18.19 15.37
CA ASP A 14 12.56 19.10 15.85
C ASP A 14 12.94 20.56 15.55
N ASN A 15 14.20 20.94 15.80
CA ASN A 15 14.70 22.26 15.45
C ASN A 15 14.66 22.54 13.94
N PHE A 16 15.02 21.56 13.09
CA PHE A 16 14.89 21.68 11.64
C PHE A 16 13.43 21.91 11.25
N LEU A 17 12.49 21.09 11.73
CA LEU A 17 11.08 21.21 11.39
C LEU A 17 10.50 22.56 11.84
N ARG A 18 10.83 23.02 13.05
CA ARG A 18 10.40 24.35 13.55
C ARG A 18 10.95 25.49 12.71
N SER A 19 12.19 25.42 12.25
CA SER A 19 12.80 26.45 11.42
C SER A 19 12.24 26.50 9.99
N HIS A 20 11.42 25.49 9.61
CA HIS A 20 10.82 25.35 8.27
C HIS A 20 9.28 25.35 8.30
N GLN A 21 8.66 25.82 9.39
CA GLN A 21 7.20 25.77 9.56
C GLN A 21 6.41 26.42 8.41
N ASP A 22 6.94 27.49 7.82
CA ASP A 22 6.30 28.24 6.73
C ASP A 22 6.74 27.79 5.34
N LYS A 23 7.53 26.70 5.24
CA LYS A 23 8.04 26.20 3.98
C LYS A 23 7.51 24.79 3.72
N SER A 24 7.34 24.46 2.44
CA SER A 24 7.10 23.07 2.04
C SER A 24 8.37 22.24 2.21
N ILE A 25 8.23 21.07 2.81
CA ILE A 25 9.31 20.10 3.00
C ILE A 25 9.11 18.95 2.02
N ASP A 26 10.16 18.58 1.31
CA ASP A 26 10.20 17.38 0.50
C ASP A 26 10.68 16.19 1.34
N TRP A 27 9.79 15.21 1.48
CA TRP A 27 10.06 13.98 2.23
C TRP A 27 10.35 12.83 1.27
N TYR A 28 11.41 12.09 1.50
CA TYR A 28 11.81 10.93 0.70
C TYR A 28 11.99 9.70 1.58
N ILE A 29 11.44 8.56 1.15
CA ILE A 29 11.62 7.28 1.85
C ILE A 29 12.31 6.31 0.90
N PHE A 30 13.37 5.65 1.35
CA PHE A 30 14.09 4.64 0.56
C PHE A 30 14.80 3.60 1.41
N VAL A 31 15.16 2.49 0.80
CA VAL A 31 15.85 1.38 1.46
C VAL A 31 17.32 1.70 1.64
N HIS A 32 17.83 1.44 2.84
CA HIS A 32 19.25 1.59 3.20
C HIS A 32 19.67 0.48 4.18
N ASP A 33 20.98 0.28 4.35
CA ASP A 33 21.49 -0.75 5.28
C ASP A 33 21.21 -0.43 6.75
N LYS A 34 21.04 0.84 7.06
CA LYS A 34 20.78 1.32 8.43
C LYS A 34 19.61 2.27 8.46
N ASP A 35 18.88 2.22 9.54
CA ASP A 35 17.76 3.07 9.86
C ASP A 35 18.24 4.43 10.40
N TYR A 36 17.99 5.52 9.70
CA TYR A 36 18.21 6.89 10.16
C TYR A 36 17.48 7.92 9.31
N VAL A 37 17.36 9.13 9.82
CA VAL A 37 16.85 10.29 9.10
C VAL A 37 17.99 11.25 8.76
N GLU A 38 17.96 11.83 7.59
CA GLU A 38 18.90 12.85 7.16
C GLU A 38 18.12 14.10 6.75
N VAL A 39 18.53 15.26 7.23
CA VAL A 39 17.90 16.54 6.92
C VAL A 39 18.87 17.46 6.20
N ASP A 40 18.42 18.17 5.18
CA ASP A 40 19.21 19.11 4.41
C ASP A 40 18.32 20.15 3.75
N GLU A 41 18.59 21.44 3.99
CA GLU A 41 17.78 22.56 3.49
C GLU A 41 16.26 22.35 3.73
N ASN A 42 15.50 22.04 2.68
CA ASN A 42 14.05 21.79 2.74
C ASN A 42 13.69 20.32 2.54
N CYS A 43 14.64 19.43 2.68
CA CYS A 43 14.46 18.00 2.41
C CYS A 43 14.68 17.15 3.65
N VAL A 44 13.88 16.08 3.78
CA VAL A 44 14.05 15.02 4.77
C VAL A 44 14.12 13.68 4.06
N TRP A 45 15.22 12.96 4.22
CA TRP A 45 15.39 11.60 3.72
C TRP A 45 15.27 10.59 4.85
N ILE A 46 14.32 9.68 4.72
CA ILE A 46 14.09 8.60 5.67
C ILE A 46 14.65 7.32 5.08
N LYS A 47 15.67 6.78 5.73
CA LYS A 47 16.37 5.57 5.31
C LYS A 47 15.90 4.41 6.17
N ILE A 48 15.33 3.38 5.53
CA ILE A 48 14.76 2.21 6.20
C ILE A 48 15.54 0.95 5.83
N PRO A 49 15.76 0.02 6.77
CA PRO A 49 16.47 -1.23 6.49
C PRO A 49 15.61 -2.18 5.65
N LYS A 50 16.25 -3.10 4.92
CA LYS A 50 15.57 -4.14 4.12
C LYS A 50 14.59 -4.97 4.94
N SER A 51 14.98 -5.37 6.14
CA SER A 51 14.15 -6.16 7.04
C SER A 51 13.18 -5.26 7.80
N CYS A 52 12.08 -4.93 7.17
CA CYS A 52 11.02 -4.13 7.78
C CYS A 52 10.14 -4.87 8.80
N TYR A 53 10.55 -6.01 9.34
CA TYR A 53 9.82 -6.68 10.43
C TYR A 53 9.62 -5.76 11.64
N LYS A 54 10.41 -4.70 11.70
CA LYS A 54 10.24 -3.64 12.66
C LYS A 54 10.40 -2.34 11.88
N VAL A 55 9.31 -1.85 11.29
CA VAL A 55 9.24 -0.46 10.87
C VAL A 55 9.27 0.43 12.13
N TYR A 56 10.22 0.15 13.01
CA TYR A 56 10.61 1.01 14.12
C TYR A 56 11.68 1.97 13.64
N THR A 57 11.50 2.40 12.40
CA THR A 57 12.20 3.56 11.91
C THR A 57 11.68 4.77 12.66
N LEU A 58 12.47 5.79 12.76
CA LEU A 58 12.02 7.08 13.28
C LEU A 58 10.72 7.54 12.62
N TRP A 59 10.50 7.16 11.33
CA TRP A 59 9.25 7.40 10.61
C TRP A 59 8.04 6.77 11.30
N SER A 60 8.06 5.48 11.56
CA SER A 60 6.96 4.78 12.22
C SER A 60 6.78 5.18 13.69
N LYS A 61 7.83 5.63 14.35
CA LYS A 61 7.78 6.17 15.72
C LYS A 61 7.05 7.52 15.82
N GLY A 62 6.56 8.04 14.70
CA GLY A 62 5.67 9.20 14.70
C GLY A 62 6.10 10.37 13.82
N LEU A 63 7.20 10.28 13.07
CA LEU A 63 7.65 11.37 12.18
C LEU A 63 6.63 11.72 11.10
N LYS A 64 5.89 10.72 10.58
CA LYS A 64 4.86 10.93 9.57
C LYS A 64 3.76 11.93 10.00
N ARG A 65 3.56 12.14 11.31
CA ARG A 65 2.62 13.15 11.84
C ARG A 65 3.04 14.58 11.54
N PHE A 66 4.32 14.80 11.26
CA PHE A 66 4.86 16.11 10.90
C PHE A 66 4.71 16.44 9.42
N VAL A 67 4.27 15.51 8.59
CA VAL A 67 3.98 15.76 7.18
C VAL A 67 2.72 16.61 7.08
N ASN A 68 2.87 17.87 6.71
CA ASN A 68 1.80 18.85 6.59
C ASN A 68 1.13 18.81 5.20
N ASP A 69 0.02 19.55 5.04
CA ASP A 69 -0.71 19.61 3.77
C ASP A 69 0.09 20.21 2.62
N ASN A 70 1.05 21.07 2.93
CA ASN A 70 1.93 21.69 1.94
C ASN A 70 3.15 20.84 1.61
N ASP A 71 3.45 19.86 2.43
CA ASP A 71 4.59 18.99 2.25
C ASP A 71 4.34 17.96 1.14
N VAL A 72 5.41 17.44 0.56
CA VAL A 72 5.38 16.41 -0.46
C VAL A 72 6.11 15.17 0.03
N LEU A 73 5.37 14.12 0.36
CA LEU A 73 5.95 12.80 0.59
C LEU A 73 6.08 12.08 -0.74
N HIS A 74 7.30 12.06 -1.28
CA HIS A 74 7.60 11.37 -2.52
C HIS A 74 7.74 9.87 -2.26
N VAL A 75 6.89 9.10 -2.94
CA VAL A 75 6.94 7.64 -2.91
C VAL A 75 7.37 7.13 -4.28
N ASN A 76 8.56 6.55 -4.34
CA ASN A 76 9.07 5.91 -5.54
C ASN A 76 9.24 4.42 -5.28
N PRO A 77 8.40 3.54 -5.89
CA PRO A 77 8.49 2.10 -5.69
C PRO A 77 9.87 1.52 -5.98
N ASN A 78 10.60 2.08 -6.95
CA ASN A 78 11.95 1.63 -7.29
C ASN A 78 12.97 1.89 -6.16
N LEU A 79 12.76 2.91 -5.33
CA LEU A 79 13.60 3.18 -4.17
C LEU A 79 13.28 2.25 -2.99
N LEU A 80 12.12 1.61 -3.04
CA LEU A 80 11.65 0.64 -2.05
C LEU A 80 11.86 -0.81 -2.50
N LYS A 81 12.46 -1.00 -3.67
CA LYS A 81 12.80 -2.33 -4.19
C LYS A 81 13.67 -3.10 -3.20
N ASN A 82 13.40 -4.39 -3.03
CA ASN A 82 14.04 -5.28 -2.07
C ASN A 82 13.68 -5.03 -0.59
N LEU A 83 12.59 -4.32 -0.29
CA LEU A 83 11.99 -4.47 1.03
C LEU A 83 11.44 -5.90 1.19
N HIS A 84 11.48 -6.40 2.42
CA HIS A 84 10.78 -7.65 2.77
C HIS A 84 9.33 -7.39 3.21
N SER A 85 9.03 -6.17 3.64
CA SER A 85 7.71 -5.78 4.09
C SER A 85 7.54 -4.27 4.01
N MET A 86 6.34 -3.82 3.65
CA MET A 86 5.92 -2.42 3.75
C MET A 86 4.75 -2.21 4.72
N SER A 87 4.53 -3.15 5.62
CA SER A 87 3.42 -3.08 6.57
C SER A 87 3.39 -1.77 7.33
N MET A 88 2.24 -1.09 7.33
CA MET A 88 1.99 0.20 7.93
C MET A 88 2.88 1.37 7.44
N LEU A 89 3.67 1.18 6.38
CA LEU A 89 4.68 2.15 5.94
C LEU A 89 4.07 3.52 5.61
N PHE A 90 2.96 3.55 4.87
CA PHE A 90 2.28 4.78 4.43
C PHE A 90 0.96 5.03 5.16
N ARG A 91 0.69 4.29 6.21
CA ARG A 91 -0.55 4.40 6.97
C ARG A 91 -0.78 5.83 7.43
N TYR A 92 -1.96 6.40 7.10
CA TYR A 92 -2.37 7.78 7.40
C TYR A 92 -1.45 8.87 6.83
N CYS A 93 -0.72 8.59 5.76
CA CYS A 93 0.13 9.57 5.10
C CYS A 93 -0.61 10.27 3.95
N LYS A 94 -0.11 11.46 3.57
CA LYS A 94 -0.40 12.11 2.30
C LYS A 94 0.79 11.89 1.38
N ILE A 95 0.60 11.16 0.29
CA ILE A 95 1.69 10.74 -0.60
C ILE A 95 1.53 11.31 -2.01
N LYS A 96 2.65 11.47 -2.70
CA LYS A 96 2.72 11.69 -4.14
C LYS A 96 3.57 10.59 -4.73
N MET A 97 2.95 9.74 -5.53
CA MET A 97 3.66 8.63 -6.18
C MET A 97 4.35 9.11 -7.45
N SER A 98 5.60 8.70 -7.66
CA SER A 98 6.33 8.88 -8.92
C SER A 98 6.01 7.79 -9.95
N SER A 99 5.49 6.66 -9.50
CA SER A 99 4.99 5.55 -10.31
C SER A 99 3.84 4.88 -9.59
N SER A 100 2.86 4.41 -10.34
CA SER A 100 1.73 3.63 -9.81
C SER A 100 2.00 2.13 -9.75
N SER A 101 3.11 1.64 -10.32
CA SER A 101 3.44 0.21 -10.39
C SER A 101 4.39 -0.21 -9.27
N TRP A 102 4.01 -1.22 -8.52
CA TRP A 102 4.71 -1.78 -7.38
C TRP A 102 5.01 -3.26 -7.64
N ASP A 103 6.28 -3.60 -7.72
CA ASP A 103 6.77 -4.98 -7.81
C ASP A 103 7.23 -5.43 -6.43
N LEU A 104 6.35 -6.19 -5.75
CA LEU A 104 6.51 -6.63 -4.37
C LEU A 104 6.96 -8.09 -4.36
N GLN A 105 8.25 -8.30 -4.40
CA GLN A 105 8.88 -9.63 -4.49
C GLN A 105 9.65 -9.96 -3.23
N ASP A 106 9.39 -11.14 -2.67
CA ASP A 106 10.17 -11.75 -1.60
C ASP A 106 9.99 -13.26 -1.61
N ASP A 107 11.06 -14.03 -1.49
CA ASP A 107 11.06 -15.49 -1.54
C ASP A 107 10.16 -16.14 -0.47
N THR A 108 9.95 -15.46 0.65
CA THR A 108 9.15 -15.95 1.78
C THR A 108 7.71 -15.46 1.76
N GLY A 109 7.42 -14.47 0.96
CA GLY A 109 6.14 -13.75 0.89
C GLY A 109 6.28 -12.30 1.30
N PHE A 110 5.52 -11.41 0.65
CA PHE A 110 5.57 -9.97 0.91
C PHE A 110 4.42 -9.56 1.83
N TYR A 111 4.76 -8.85 2.91
CA TYR A 111 3.78 -8.34 3.86
C TYR A 111 3.46 -6.87 3.57
N ALA A 112 2.22 -6.61 3.14
CA ALA A 112 1.71 -5.25 2.91
C ALA A 112 0.56 -4.88 3.85
N VAL A 113 0.48 -5.53 5.01
CA VAL A 113 -0.59 -5.34 6.00
C VAL A 113 -0.71 -3.87 6.37
N ARG A 114 -1.87 -3.27 6.12
CA ARG A 114 -2.18 -1.85 6.38
C ARG A 114 -1.21 -0.87 5.72
N ALA A 115 -0.58 -1.25 4.60
CA ALA A 115 0.48 -0.45 3.97
C ALA A 115 0.02 0.95 3.58
N PHE A 116 -1.18 1.06 3.02
CA PHE A 116 -1.80 2.31 2.57
C PHE A 116 -3.08 2.65 3.37
N GLU A 117 -3.33 2.01 4.50
CA GLU A 117 -4.53 2.29 5.32
C GLU A 117 -4.62 3.79 5.66
N GLY A 118 -5.75 4.41 5.37
CA GLY A 118 -6.00 5.84 5.60
C GLY A 118 -5.10 6.78 4.80
N THR A 119 -4.45 6.29 3.73
CA THR A 119 -3.53 7.09 2.91
C THR A 119 -4.31 7.99 1.95
N ARG A 120 -3.87 9.23 1.81
CA ARG A 120 -4.37 10.17 0.80
C ARG A 120 -3.34 10.34 -0.31
N ILE A 121 -3.74 10.03 -1.54
CA ILE A 121 -2.87 10.12 -2.72
C ILE A 121 -3.05 11.49 -3.36
N LYS A 122 -1.98 12.30 -3.40
CA LYS A 122 -1.98 13.62 -4.05
C LYS A 122 -1.67 13.47 -5.54
N GLY A 123 -2.44 14.14 -6.38
CA GLY A 123 -2.23 14.18 -7.83
C GLY A 123 -3.42 13.64 -8.61
N LYS A 124 -3.25 13.53 -9.93
CA LYS A 124 -4.31 13.07 -10.84
C LYS A 124 -4.41 11.53 -10.94
N VAL A 125 -3.38 10.83 -10.48
CA VAL A 125 -3.28 9.38 -10.62
C VAL A 125 -3.56 8.77 -9.25
N ARG A 126 -4.73 8.19 -9.10
CA ARG A 126 -5.14 7.39 -7.95
C ARG A 126 -5.23 5.91 -8.29
N ASP A 127 -4.59 5.53 -9.39
CA ASP A 127 -4.55 4.16 -9.86
C ASP A 127 -3.27 3.48 -9.36
N VAL A 128 -3.41 2.30 -8.80
CA VAL A 128 -2.29 1.52 -8.26
C VAL A 128 -2.24 0.16 -8.94
N THR A 129 -1.07 -0.22 -9.44
CA THR A 129 -0.81 -1.55 -9.97
C THR A 129 0.16 -2.31 -9.07
N ILE A 130 -0.21 -3.52 -8.66
CA ILE A 130 0.55 -4.38 -7.76
C ILE A 130 0.89 -5.68 -8.48
N THR A 131 2.14 -6.09 -8.38
CA THR A 131 2.63 -7.41 -8.78
C THR A 131 3.34 -8.06 -7.61
N SER A 132 3.03 -9.32 -7.27
CA SER A 132 3.68 -10.03 -6.17
C SER A 132 3.53 -11.54 -6.27
N ASP A 133 4.61 -12.27 -6.03
CA ASP A 133 4.57 -13.73 -6.02
C ASP A 133 3.79 -14.30 -4.83
N ARG A 134 3.80 -13.61 -3.67
CA ARG A 134 3.08 -14.03 -2.46
C ARG A 134 2.79 -12.78 -1.62
N LEU A 135 1.53 -12.33 -1.60
CA LEU A 135 1.11 -11.07 -0.98
C LEU A 135 0.15 -11.29 0.19
N ASP A 136 0.53 -10.85 1.38
CA ASP A 136 -0.41 -10.58 2.46
C ASP A 136 -0.89 -9.13 2.34
N ALA A 137 -2.11 -8.96 1.84
CA ALA A 137 -2.74 -7.67 1.57
C ALA A 137 -3.78 -7.27 2.61
N THR A 138 -3.75 -7.87 3.80
CA THR A 138 -4.71 -7.56 4.88
C THR A 138 -4.78 -6.07 5.14
N ARG A 139 -5.98 -5.46 4.97
CA ARG A 139 -6.24 -4.03 5.15
C ARG A 139 -5.32 -3.09 4.35
N MET A 140 -4.71 -3.58 3.27
CA MET A 140 -3.67 -2.84 2.55
C MET A 140 -4.14 -1.44 2.13
N PHE A 141 -5.37 -1.31 1.64
CA PHE A 141 -5.97 -0.05 1.20
C PHE A 141 -7.14 0.42 2.08
N ALA A 142 -7.38 -0.19 3.23
CA ALA A 142 -8.50 0.18 4.08
C ALA A 142 -8.55 1.69 4.32
N ASN A 143 -9.72 2.29 4.14
CA ASN A 143 -9.96 3.73 4.33
C ASN A 143 -8.97 4.64 3.56
N SER A 144 -8.54 4.21 2.36
CA SER A 144 -7.60 4.96 1.54
C SER A 144 -8.29 5.65 0.36
N ASP A 145 -7.70 6.74 -0.08
CA ASP A 145 -8.14 7.54 -1.22
C ASP A 145 -7.54 6.98 -2.53
N VAL A 146 -7.90 5.75 -2.87
CA VAL A 146 -7.52 5.07 -4.12
C VAL A 146 -8.76 4.90 -4.99
N GLU A 147 -8.65 5.21 -6.29
CA GLU A 147 -9.79 5.09 -7.24
C GLU A 147 -9.82 3.74 -7.94
N SER A 148 -8.65 3.27 -8.39
CA SER A 148 -8.54 2.01 -9.09
C SER A 148 -7.33 1.22 -8.65
N VAL A 149 -7.51 -0.09 -8.47
CA VAL A 149 -6.41 -1.00 -8.12
C VAL A 149 -6.35 -2.14 -9.12
N THR A 150 -5.16 -2.38 -9.64
CA THR A 150 -4.87 -3.49 -10.55
C THR A 150 -3.86 -4.43 -9.90
N PHE A 151 -4.23 -5.70 -9.77
CA PHE A 151 -3.29 -6.75 -9.39
C PHE A 151 -2.94 -7.56 -10.63
N ILE A 152 -1.65 -7.72 -10.92
CA ILE A 152 -1.14 -8.49 -12.05
C ILE A 152 -0.21 -9.57 -11.53
N ASP A 153 -0.37 -10.81 -12.02
CA ASP A 153 0.51 -11.94 -11.68
C ASP A 153 0.67 -12.13 -10.16
N THR A 154 -0.37 -11.76 -9.39
CA THR A 154 -0.31 -11.72 -7.94
C THR A 154 -0.90 -12.99 -7.31
N LYS A 155 -0.17 -13.57 -6.36
CA LYS A 155 -0.63 -14.69 -5.54
C LYS A 155 -0.93 -14.19 -4.13
N PHE A 156 -2.20 -14.17 -3.76
CA PHE A 156 -2.61 -13.71 -2.45
C PHE A 156 -2.44 -14.79 -1.38
N LEU A 157 -1.89 -14.39 -0.25
CA LEU A 157 -1.89 -15.15 1.00
C LEU A 157 -3.09 -14.80 1.85
N ASP A 158 -3.40 -13.51 1.95
CA ASP A 158 -4.53 -12.97 2.69
C ASP A 158 -5.01 -11.67 2.02
N MET A 159 -6.34 -11.44 2.05
CA MET A 159 -6.98 -10.23 1.52
C MET A 159 -8.04 -9.68 2.49
N LYS A 160 -8.01 -10.11 3.76
CA LYS A 160 -9.01 -9.67 4.72
C LYS A 160 -9.08 -8.15 4.80
N GLU A 161 -10.29 -7.61 4.65
CA GLU A 161 -10.57 -6.18 4.75
C GLU A 161 -9.69 -5.32 3.81
N LEU A 162 -9.26 -5.88 2.66
CA LEU A 162 -8.32 -5.25 1.73
C LEU A 162 -8.73 -3.83 1.36
N PHE A 163 -10.02 -3.62 1.11
CA PHE A 163 -10.63 -2.35 0.70
C PHE A 163 -11.67 -1.81 1.70
N LEU A 164 -11.61 -2.22 2.95
CA LEU A 164 -12.53 -1.73 3.98
C LEU A 164 -12.69 -0.21 3.92
N GLU A 165 -13.94 0.30 3.89
CA GLU A 165 -14.26 1.73 3.86
C GLU A 165 -13.61 2.50 2.68
N CYS A 166 -13.61 1.93 1.47
CA CYS A 166 -13.06 2.56 0.27
C CYS A 166 -14.15 2.95 -0.73
N GLU A 167 -13.86 3.98 -1.54
CA GLU A 167 -14.65 4.35 -2.72
C GLU A 167 -13.84 4.01 -3.99
N LEU A 168 -14.23 2.94 -4.69
CA LEU A 168 -13.48 2.40 -5.82
C LEU A 168 -14.27 2.51 -7.13
N GLU A 169 -13.63 3.07 -8.17
CA GLU A 169 -14.15 3.00 -9.53
C GLU A 169 -13.99 1.59 -10.10
N SER A 170 -12.82 0.96 -9.87
CA SER A 170 -12.58 -0.39 -10.37
C SER A 170 -11.49 -1.15 -9.63
N VAL A 171 -11.64 -2.47 -9.59
CA VAL A 171 -10.58 -3.41 -9.22
C VAL A 171 -10.39 -4.41 -10.35
N LEU A 172 -9.16 -4.52 -10.85
CA LEU A 172 -8.78 -5.50 -11.87
C LEU A 172 -7.84 -6.55 -11.26
N PHE A 173 -8.21 -7.81 -11.39
CA PHE A 173 -7.36 -8.96 -11.09
C PHE A 173 -6.98 -9.61 -12.43
N LYS A 174 -5.68 -9.67 -12.75
CA LYS A 174 -5.17 -10.29 -13.97
C LYS A 174 -4.14 -11.36 -13.65
N ASN A 175 -4.38 -12.60 -14.09
CA ASN A 175 -3.53 -13.75 -13.80
C ASN A 175 -3.24 -13.92 -12.29
N CYS A 176 -4.28 -13.69 -11.47
CA CYS A 176 -4.16 -13.74 -10.03
C CYS A 176 -4.61 -15.08 -9.44
N LYS A 177 -4.02 -15.45 -8.30
CA LYS A 177 -4.30 -16.69 -7.59
C LYS A 177 -4.45 -16.46 -6.10
N TYR A 178 -5.16 -17.37 -5.47
CA TYR A 178 -5.30 -17.42 -4.04
C TYR A 178 -4.62 -18.68 -3.48
N THR A 179 -3.60 -18.52 -2.65
CA THR A 179 -2.72 -19.61 -2.25
C THR A 179 -2.96 -20.16 -0.84
N ASN A 180 -3.86 -19.55 -0.08
CA ASN A 180 -4.14 -20.07 1.25
C ASN A 180 -4.78 -21.45 1.18
N SER A 181 -4.11 -22.43 1.76
CA SER A 181 -4.55 -23.85 1.78
C SER A 181 -5.57 -24.15 2.88
N LEU A 182 -5.79 -23.23 3.80
CA LEU A 182 -6.79 -23.40 4.85
C LEU A 182 -8.18 -23.24 4.21
N ALA A 183 -8.86 -24.35 4.10
CA ALA A 183 -10.09 -24.56 3.32
C ALA A 183 -11.32 -23.81 3.85
N GLU A 184 -11.19 -22.87 4.73
CA GLU A 184 -12.31 -22.13 5.32
C GLU A 184 -12.06 -20.62 5.20
N ASP A 185 -12.43 -20.05 4.11
CA ASP A 185 -13.13 -18.77 3.81
C ASP A 185 -12.96 -17.54 4.73
N VAL A 186 -12.07 -17.53 5.68
CA VAL A 186 -11.92 -16.41 6.61
C VAL A 186 -11.08 -15.28 6.03
N SER A 187 -10.19 -15.58 5.12
CA SER A 187 -9.21 -14.61 4.62
C SER A 187 -9.71 -13.73 3.46
N CYS A 188 -10.83 -14.09 2.83
CA CYS A 188 -11.50 -13.25 1.82
C CYS A 188 -12.77 -12.60 2.37
N ARG A 189 -13.18 -12.91 3.60
CA ARG A 189 -14.32 -12.25 4.23
C ARG A 189 -13.99 -10.78 4.43
N ASP A 190 -15.00 -9.98 4.30
CA ASP A 190 -14.93 -8.55 4.56
C ASP A 190 -13.98 -7.77 3.64
N ILE A 191 -13.61 -8.34 2.47
CA ILE A 191 -12.68 -7.68 1.52
C ILE A 191 -13.15 -6.29 1.11
N PHE A 192 -14.47 -6.08 1.01
CA PHE A 192 -15.13 -4.85 0.59
C PHE A 192 -16.07 -4.26 1.64
N THR A 193 -15.97 -4.66 2.89
CA THR A 193 -16.88 -4.19 3.95
C THR A 193 -16.95 -2.66 3.97
N ASP A 194 -18.19 -2.14 4.06
CA ASP A 194 -18.49 -0.71 4.08
C ASP A 194 -17.88 0.08 2.89
N SER A 195 -17.67 -0.58 1.74
CA SER A 195 -17.05 0.02 0.57
C SER A 195 -18.05 0.22 -0.57
N MET A 196 -17.87 1.29 -1.32
CA MET A 196 -18.54 1.48 -2.59
C MET A 196 -17.60 1.07 -3.73
N ILE A 197 -18.03 0.12 -4.55
CA ILE A 197 -17.27 -0.33 -5.70
C ILE A 197 -18.18 -0.39 -6.93
N LYS A 198 -17.71 0.14 -8.07
CA LYS A 198 -18.49 0.15 -9.29
C LYS A 198 -18.23 -1.06 -10.17
N ARG A 199 -16.95 -1.49 -10.24
CA ARG A 199 -16.57 -2.54 -11.19
C ARG A 199 -15.49 -3.45 -10.65
N ILE A 200 -15.65 -4.75 -10.88
CA ILE A 200 -14.61 -5.77 -10.65
C ILE A 200 -14.39 -6.53 -11.95
N VAL A 201 -13.12 -6.70 -12.33
CA VAL A 201 -12.74 -7.41 -13.55
C VAL A 201 -11.74 -8.51 -13.21
N PHE A 202 -12.02 -9.72 -13.68
CA PHE A 202 -11.13 -10.86 -13.60
C PHE A 202 -10.66 -11.23 -15.01
N VAL A 203 -9.35 -11.34 -15.21
CA VAL A 203 -8.75 -11.76 -16.46
C VAL A 203 -7.78 -12.91 -16.18
N ASP A 204 -8.03 -14.09 -16.73
CA ASP A 204 -7.17 -15.28 -16.56
C ASP A 204 -6.89 -15.64 -15.08
N CYS A 205 -7.83 -15.40 -14.19
CA CYS A 205 -7.68 -15.68 -12.78
C CYS A 205 -8.04 -17.11 -12.40
N GLU A 206 -7.48 -17.61 -11.31
CA GLU A 206 -7.85 -18.91 -10.74
C GLU A 206 -9.30 -18.89 -10.23
N SER A 207 -10.10 -19.92 -10.56
CA SER A 207 -11.51 -20.03 -10.14
C SER A 207 -11.70 -19.86 -8.63
N LYS A 208 -10.80 -20.40 -7.82
CA LYS A 208 -10.84 -20.28 -6.36
C LYS A 208 -10.82 -18.80 -5.89
N LEU A 209 -10.03 -17.93 -6.53
CA LEU A 209 -10.01 -16.51 -6.24
C LEU A 209 -11.33 -15.86 -6.61
N ILE A 210 -11.84 -16.16 -7.82
CA ILE A 210 -13.11 -15.63 -8.33
C ILE A 210 -14.24 -16.04 -7.39
N ASP A 211 -14.37 -17.32 -7.09
CA ASP A 211 -15.43 -17.88 -6.25
C ASP A 211 -15.41 -17.24 -4.85
N SER A 212 -14.23 -17.06 -4.26
CA SER A 212 -14.09 -16.45 -2.94
C SER A 212 -14.55 -14.98 -2.92
N ILE A 213 -14.22 -14.20 -3.95
CA ILE A 213 -14.64 -12.80 -4.06
C ILE A 213 -16.14 -12.73 -4.38
N MET A 214 -16.63 -13.56 -5.30
CA MET A 214 -18.05 -13.62 -5.65
C MET A 214 -18.91 -14.02 -4.46
N TYR A 215 -18.42 -14.93 -3.61
CA TYR A 215 -19.13 -15.29 -2.38
C TYR A 215 -19.33 -14.06 -1.48
N THR A 216 -18.28 -13.26 -1.27
CA THR A 216 -18.36 -12.03 -0.47
C THR A 216 -19.35 -11.02 -1.03
N LEU A 217 -19.37 -10.84 -2.36
CA LEU A 217 -20.30 -9.92 -3.03
C LEU A 217 -21.76 -10.38 -2.93
N ASN A 218 -22.00 -11.67 -2.96
CA ASN A 218 -23.35 -12.25 -2.93
C ASN A 218 -23.93 -12.32 -1.49
N GLU A 219 -23.11 -12.21 -0.45
CA GLU A 219 -23.60 -12.22 0.93
C GLU A 219 -24.24 -10.90 1.37
N SER A 220 -24.06 -9.81 0.62
CA SER A 220 -24.61 -8.50 0.95
C SER A 220 -25.35 -7.88 -0.22
N ASP A 221 -26.57 -7.39 0.03
CA ASP A 221 -27.35 -6.62 -0.94
C ASP A 221 -26.68 -5.29 -1.34
N GLU A 222 -25.68 -4.82 -0.55
CA GLU A 222 -24.93 -3.59 -0.81
C GLU A 222 -24.14 -3.63 -2.12
N PHE A 223 -23.83 -4.84 -2.63
CA PHE A 223 -23.07 -5.02 -3.87
C PHE A 223 -23.92 -5.39 -5.08
N SER A 224 -25.25 -5.25 -4.99
CA SER A 224 -26.18 -5.60 -6.08
C SER A 224 -25.92 -4.85 -7.39
N ASP A 225 -25.38 -3.63 -7.32
CA ASP A 225 -25.11 -2.76 -8.46
C ASP A 225 -23.66 -2.85 -8.99
N VAL A 226 -22.84 -3.75 -8.43
CA VAL A 226 -21.45 -3.92 -8.85
C VAL A 226 -21.38 -4.66 -10.18
N GLU A 227 -20.76 -4.04 -11.18
CA GLU A 227 -20.49 -4.68 -12.46
C GLU A 227 -19.33 -5.68 -12.33
N VAL A 228 -19.58 -6.97 -12.58
CA VAL A 228 -18.56 -8.00 -12.54
C VAL A 228 -18.32 -8.57 -13.94
N TYR A 229 -17.08 -8.58 -14.39
CA TYR A 229 -16.63 -9.13 -15.65
C TYR A 229 -15.61 -10.24 -15.42
N ILE A 230 -15.82 -11.39 -16.08
CA ILE A 230 -14.88 -12.52 -16.04
C ILE A 230 -14.47 -12.83 -17.47
N GLU A 231 -13.19 -12.67 -17.76
CA GLU A 231 -12.59 -12.93 -19.07
C GLU A 231 -11.61 -14.09 -18.96
N GLU A 232 -11.84 -15.15 -19.70
CA GLU A 232 -10.92 -16.28 -19.85
C GLU A 232 -10.28 -16.22 -21.24
N ARG A 233 -8.97 -16.34 -21.33
CA ARG A 233 -8.33 -16.56 -22.62
C ARG A 233 -8.74 -17.93 -23.15
N ASN A 234 -9.47 -17.96 -24.23
CA ASN A 234 -9.61 -19.17 -25.01
C ASN A 234 -8.21 -19.56 -25.52
N ASN A 235 -7.59 -20.56 -24.88
CA ASN A 235 -6.39 -21.18 -25.40
C ASN A 235 -6.77 -21.91 -26.68
N SER A 236 -6.67 -21.20 -27.78
CA SER A 236 -6.78 -21.76 -29.16
C SER A 236 -5.41 -22.15 -29.67
#